data_4a5547409ae1a232e9ad574d520e7036
#
_entry.id   4a5547409ae1a232e9ad574d520e7036
#
_cell.length_a   1.000
_cell.length_b   1.000
_cell.length_c   1.000
_cell.angle_alpha   90.00
_cell.angle_beta   90.00
_cell.angle_gamma   90.00
#
_symmetry.space_group_name_H-M   'P 1'
#
loop_
_entity.id
_entity.type
_entity.pdbx_description
1 polymer ?
#
loop_
_entity_poly.entity_id
_entity_poly.type
_entity_poly.pdbx_seq_one_letter_code
_entity_poly.pdbx_strand_id
1 'polypeptide(L)'
;LFLSGVVSKYWFLMILAVGGLIVLYVFLNRSRKFGMTLDAWKLKIPIFGGLSLKVATVRLSHILGTLLASGVPLIRALEVVGDVLGNRVLSEAVQQAGVSVSRGGSLADAFRASGVFPPILPRVVAVGEQSGDLSGMLTGIADTYEEEVARTIQAMTAALEPILIVAMAVMVFFVVVSILLPIFELNQLVRSG
;
A
#
# COMPACT_ATOMS: atom_id res chain seq x y z
N LEU A 1 35.41 15.75 -8.35
CA LEU A 1 36.21 14.74 -9.09
C LEU A 1 36.20 13.35 -8.43
N PHE A 2 36.04 13.25 -7.08
CA PHE A 2 36.04 11.95 -6.40
C PHE A 2 34.73 11.14 -6.64
N LEU A 3 33.59 11.81 -6.69
CA LEU A 3 32.28 11.17 -6.91
C LEU A 3 32.08 10.64 -8.34
N SER A 4 32.62 11.36 -9.35
CA SER A 4 32.48 10.92 -10.75
C SER A 4 33.33 9.66 -11.05
N GLY A 5 34.50 9.52 -10.41
CA GLY A 5 35.36 8.33 -10.56
C GLY A 5 34.78 7.07 -9.93
N VAL A 6 34.07 7.21 -8.80
CA VAL A 6 33.40 6.09 -8.13
C VAL A 6 32.18 5.62 -8.92
N VAL A 7 31.38 6.55 -9.45
CA VAL A 7 30.19 6.20 -10.24
C VAL A 7 30.59 5.54 -11.55
N SER A 8 31.62 6.05 -12.28
CA SER A 8 32.02 5.45 -13.56
C SER A 8 32.70 4.08 -13.42
N LYS A 9 33.30 3.78 -12.26
CA LYS A 9 33.97 2.49 -12.02
C LYS A 9 33.06 1.41 -11.45
N TYR A 10 32.02 1.82 -10.72
CA TYR A 10 31.13 0.89 -10.00
C TYR A 10 29.69 0.87 -10.52
N TRP A 11 29.38 1.59 -11.62
CA TRP A 11 28.05 1.60 -12.21
C TRP A 11 27.53 0.20 -12.55
N PHE A 12 28.42 -0.68 -13.04
CA PHE A 12 28.11 -2.07 -13.36
C PHE A 12 27.76 -2.87 -12.08
N LEU A 13 28.51 -2.66 -10.99
CA LEU A 13 28.21 -3.27 -9.69
C LEU A 13 26.91 -2.75 -9.09
N MET A 14 26.57 -1.47 -9.27
CA MET A 14 25.27 -0.92 -8.85
C MET A 14 24.13 -1.55 -9.63
N ILE A 15 24.24 -1.70 -10.93
CA ILE A 15 23.19 -2.35 -11.75
C ILE A 15 23.08 -3.83 -11.36
N LEU A 16 24.20 -4.52 -11.14
CA LEU A 16 24.20 -5.93 -10.73
C LEU A 16 23.63 -6.11 -9.31
N ALA A 17 23.91 -5.17 -8.39
CA ALA A 17 23.33 -5.15 -7.04
C ALA A 17 21.82 -4.87 -7.08
N VAL A 18 21.37 -3.90 -7.87
CA VAL A 18 19.94 -3.59 -8.04
C VAL A 18 19.23 -4.75 -8.74
N GLY A 19 19.82 -5.32 -9.80
CA GLY A 19 19.30 -6.51 -10.48
C GLY A 19 19.21 -7.72 -9.54
N GLY A 20 20.25 -7.98 -8.76
CA GLY A 20 20.27 -9.04 -7.74
C GLY A 20 19.23 -8.85 -6.66
N LEU A 21 19.03 -7.61 -6.17
CA LEU A 21 17.97 -7.27 -5.22
C LEU A 21 16.58 -7.47 -5.79
N ILE A 22 16.36 -7.12 -7.06
CA ILE A 22 15.07 -7.33 -7.75
C ILE A 22 14.80 -8.84 -7.91
N VAL A 23 15.80 -9.62 -8.36
CA VAL A 23 15.66 -11.08 -8.51
C VAL A 23 15.43 -11.73 -7.15
N LEU A 24 16.17 -11.34 -6.12
CA LEU A 24 16.00 -11.82 -4.75
C LEU A 24 14.61 -11.48 -4.22
N TYR A 25 14.12 -10.25 -4.45
CA TYR A 25 12.76 -9.81 -4.08
C TYR A 25 11.69 -10.66 -4.77
N VAL A 26 11.82 -10.87 -6.09
CA VAL A 26 10.88 -11.70 -6.87
C VAL A 26 10.91 -13.16 -6.41
N PHE A 27 12.09 -13.69 -6.15
CA PHE A 27 12.27 -15.09 -5.69
C PHE A 27 11.70 -15.29 -4.27
N LEU A 28 11.97 -14.36 -3.35
CA LEU A 28 11.43 -14.37 -2.00
C LEU A 28 9.91 -14.18 -1.99
N ASN A 29 9.37 -13.32 -2.87
CA ASN A 29 7.92 -13.11 -2.99
C ASN A 29 7.18 -14.32 -3.57
N ARG A 30 7.88 -15.24 -4.26
CA ARG A 30 7.31 -16.49 -4.78
C ARG A 30 7.08 -17.54 -3.68
N SER A 31 7.79 -17.46 -2.56
CA SER A 31 7.61 -18.34 -1.41
C SER A 31 6.35 -17.94 -0.61
N ARG A 32 5.44 -18.89 -0.39
CA ARG A 32 4.14 -18.66 0.29
C ARG A 32 4.32 -18.10 1.70
N LYS A 33 5.31 -18.57 2.45
CA LYS A 33 5.60 -18.13 3.83
C LYS A 33 6.24 -16.73 3.88
N PHE A 34 7.16 -16.43 2.99
CA PHE A 34 7.83 -15.12 2.93
C PHE A 34 6.90 -14.03 2.42
N GLY A 35 6.03 -14.35 1.43
CA GLY A 35 5.03 -13.41 0.93
C GLY A 35 4.03 -12.99 1.99
N MET A 36 3.58 -13.89 2.87
CA MET A 36 2.69 -13.53 3.99
C MET A 36 3.35 -12.59 4.99
N THR A 37 4.63 -12.80 5.31
CA THR A 37 5.38 -11.91 6.22
C THR A 37 5.59 -10.53 5.62
N LEU A 38 5.89 -10.44 4.32
CA LEU A 38 6.03 -9.18 3.59
C LEU A 38 4.69 -8.44 3.49
N ASP A 39 3.60 -9.15 3.21
CA ASP A 39 2.27 -8.56 3.12
C ASP A 39 1.75 -8.11 4.49
N ALA A 40 2.06 -8.84 5.56
CA ALA A 40 1.81 -8.42 6.93
C ALA A 40 2.66 -7.18 7.31
N TRP A 41 3.90 -7.10 6.83
CA TRP A 41 4.78 -5.95 7.08
C TRP A 41 4.30 -4.70 6.33
N LYS A 42 3.83 -4.84 5.08
CA LYS A 42 3.21 -3.75 4.32
C LYS A 42 2.01 -3.14 5.05
N LEU A 43 1.21 -3.96 5.72
CA LEU A 43 0.08 -3.50 6.52
C LEU A 43 0.50 -2.76 7.81
N LYS A 44 1.75 -2.98 8.30
CA LYS A 44 2.28 -2.33 9.51
C LYS A 44 3.00 -1.01 9.24
N ILE A 45 3.30 -0.67 7.99
CA ILE A 45 3.94 0.60 7.65
C ILE A 45 2.95 1.73 7.94
N PRO A 46 3.27 2.69 8.85
CA PRO A 46 2.40 3.83 9.10
C PRO A 46 2.16 4.57 7.78
N ILE A 47 0.97 5.07 7.51
CA ILE A 47 0.51 5.76 6.29
C ILE A 47 0.17 4.77 5.16
N PHE A 48 1.12 3.97 4.65
CA PHE A 48 0.88 3.03 3.53
C PHE A 48 0.06 1.81 3.95
N GLY A 49 0.28 1.27 5.14
CA GLY A 49 -0.46 0.11 5.65
C GLY A 49 -1.93 0.43 5.87
N GLY A 50 -2.23 1.58 6.49
CA GLY A 50 -3.60 2.04 6.69
C GLY A 50 -4.34 2.29 5.37
N LEU A 51 -3.69 2.93 4.40
CA LEU A 51 -4.26 3.16 3.07
C LEU A 51 -4.50 1.84 2.33
N SER A 52 -3.51 0.94 2.32
CA SER A 52 -3.62 -0.38 1.68
C SER A 52 -4.77 -1.21 2.27
N LEU A 53 -4.95 -1.16 3.59
CA LEU A 53 -6.04 -1.85 4.27
C LEU A 53 -7.41 -1.26 3.90
N LYS A 54 -7.52 0.07 3.83
CA LYS A 54 -8.74 0.75 3.39
C LYS A 54 -9.10 0.39 1.94
N VAL A 55 -8.12 0.45 1.03
CA VAL A 55 -8.31 0.05 -0.38
C VAL A 55 -8.75 -1.41 -0.51
N ALA A 56 -8.14 -2.31 0.26
CA ALA A 56 -8.54 -3.72 0.26
C ALA A 56 -9.96 -3.91 0.84
N THR A 57 -10.34 -3.14 1.86
CA THR A 57 -11.71 -3.15 2.44
C THR A 57 -12.73 -2.64 1.44
N VAL A 58 -12.45 -1.54 0.71
CA VAL A 58 -13.29 -1.05 -0.39
C VAL A 58 -13.52 -2.16 -1.43
N ARG A 59 -12.41 -2.75 -1.91
CA ARG A 59 -12.48 -3.80 -2.93
C ARG A 59 -13.28 -5.01 -2.46
N LEU A 60 -13.03 -5.48 -1.23
CA LEU A 60 -13.77 -6.57 -0.63
C LEU A 60 -15.26 -6.26 -0.57
N SER A 61 -15.62 -5.12 0.00
CA SER A 61 -17.01 -4.73 0.25
C SER A 61 -17.76 -4.48 -1.05
N HIS A 62 -17.12 -3.82 -2.02
CA HIS A 62 -17.73 -3.54 -3.33
C HIS A 62 -17.98 -4.83 -4.13
N ILE A 63 -16.98 -5.72 -4.23
CA ILE A 63 -17.12 -6.98 -4.97
C ILE A 63 -18.12 -7.90 -4.28
N LEU A 64 -18.00 -8.07 -2.95
CA LEU A 64 -18.90 -8.92 -2.20
C LEU A 64 -20.34 -8.40 -2.26
N GLY A 65 -20.55 -7.10 -2.07
CA GLY A 65 -21.85 -6.46 -2.17
C GLY A 65 -22.48 -6.62 -3.55
N THR A 66 -21.71 -6.41 -4.62
CA THR A 66 -22.17 -6.57 -6.01
C THR A 66 -22.55 -8.03 -6.33
N LEU A 67 -21.73 -9.01 -5.91
CA LEU A 67 -22.01 -10.42 -6.12
C LEU A 67 -23.28 -10.86 -5.39
N LEU A 68 -23.46 -10.41 -4.15
CA LEU A 68 -24.65 -10.71 -3.36
C LEU A 68 -25.90 -10.04 -3.96
N ALA A 69 -25.81 -8.79 -4.42
CA ALA A 69 -26.89 -8.12 -5.13
C ALA A 69 -27.31 -8.85 -6.41
N SER A 70 -26.33 -9.50 -7.06
CA SER A 70 -26.57 -10.32 -8.25
C SER A 70 -27.11 -11.74 -7.93
N GLY A 71 -27.37 -12.05 -6.66
CA GLY A 71 -27.89 -13.35 -6.23
C GLY A 71 -26.85 -14.45 -6.12
N VAL A 72 -25.56 -14.13 -6.17
CA VAL A 72 -24.48 -15.11 -5.97
C VAL A 72 -24.50 -15.58 -4.50
N PRO A 73 -24.48 -16.89 -4.21
CA PRO A 73 -24.42 -17.40 -2.85
C PRO A 73 -23.19 -16.87 -2.09
N LEU A 74 -23.37 -16.50 -0.82
CA LEU A 74 -22.34 -15.86 0.02
C LEU A 74 -21.01 -16.62 0.01
N ILE A 75 -21.03 -17.95 0.12
CA ILE A 75 -19.80 -18.77 0.14
C ILE A 75 -19.03 -18.62 -1.16
N ARG A 76 -19.73 -18.66 -2.31
CA ARG A 76 -19.10 -18.46 -3.62
C ARG A 76 -18.59 -17.04 -3.81
N ALA A 77 -19.33 -16.06 -3.34
CA ALA A 77 -18.89 -14.67 -3.38
C ALA A 77 -17.60 -14.46 -2.56
N LEU A 78 -17.47 -15.08 -1.38
CA LEU A 78 -16.27 -15.04 -0.55
C LEU A 78 -15.05 -15.71 -1.21
N GLU A 79 -15.25 -16.83 -1.92
CA GLU A 79 -14.18 -17.47 -2.71
C GLU A 79 -13.62 -16.50 -3.76
N VAL A 80 -14.49 -15.90 -4.57
CA VAL A 80 -14.10 -14.92 -5.62
C VAL A 80 -13.37 -13.72 -5.02
N VAL A 81 -13.90 -13.16 -3.93
CA VAL A 81 -13.28 -12.01 -3.25
C VAL A 81 -11.89 -12.36 -2.71
N GLY A 82 -11.75 -13.55 -2.10
CA GLY A 82 -10.46 -14.02 -1.58
C GLY A 82 -9.35 -14.01 -2.65
N ASP A 83 -9.66 -14.36 -3.88
CA ASP A 83 -8.69 -14.42 -4.98
C ASP A 83 -8.28 -13.04 -5.51
N VAL A 84 -9.13 -12.02 -5.36
CA VAL A 84 -8.95 -10.69 -5.96
C VAL A 84 -8.28 -9.68 -5.00
N LEU A 85 -8.21 -9.96 -3.70
CA LEU A 85 -7.72 -8.99 -2.71
C LEU A 85 -6.24 -8.59 -2.85
N GLY A 86 -5.42 -9.40 -3.52
CA GLY A 86 -4.02 -9.10 -3.79
C GLY A 86 -3.08 -9.08 -2.57
N ASN A 87 -3.61 -9.30 -1.37
CA ASN A 87 -2.86 -9.45 -0.12
C ASN A 87 -3.19 -10.81 0.50
N ARG A 88 -2.19 -11.63 0.71
CA ARG A 88 -2.36 -13.02 1.17
C ARG A 88 -2.98 -13.14 2.55
N VAL A 89 -2.65 -12.21 3.46
CA VAL A 89 -3.21 -12.19 4.83
C VAL A 89 -4.71 -11.92 4.79
N LEU A 90 -5.14 -10.97 3.96
CA LEU A 90 -6.55 -10.64 3.79
C LEU A 90 -7.30 -11.75 3.04
N SER A 91 -6.69 -12.32 2.00
CA SER A 91 -7.27 -13.46 1.26
C SER A 91 -7.50 -14.66 2.17
N GLU A 92 -6.52 -14.99 3.01
CA GLU A 92 -6.64 -16.09 3.96
C GLU A 92 -7.75 -15.82 4.99
N ALA A 93 -7.86 -14.60 5.51
CA ALA A 93 -8.91 -14.22 6.44
C ALA A 93 -10.30 -14.35 5.81
N VAL A 94 -10.46 -13.96 4.53
CA VAL A 94 -11.74 -14.15 3.79
C VAL A 94 -12.04 -15.62 3.55
N GLN A 95 -11.05 -16.43 3.17
CA GLN A 95 -11.23 -17.87 3.00
C GLN A 95 -11.64 -18.57 4.31
N GLN A 96 -10.98 -18.21 5.42
CA GLN A 96 -11.33 -18.72 6.74
C GLN A 96 -12.75 -18.31 7.16
N ALA A 97 -13.16 -17.07 6.83
CA ALA A 97 -14.52 -16.60 7.03
C ALA A 97 -15.52 -17.44 6.21
N GLY A 98 -15.21 -17.75 4.95
CA GLY A 98 -16.02 -18.65 4.12
C GLY A 98 -16.19 -20.05 4.73
N VAL A 99 -15.11 -20.60 5.29
CA VAL A 99 -15.16 -21.89 6.01
C VAL A 99 -16.02 -21.78 7.28
N SER A 100 -15.95 -20.69 8.03
CA SER A 100 -16.78 -20.44 9.21
C SER A 100 -18.27 -20.38 8.83
N VAL A 101 -18.61 -19.60 7.80
CA VAL A 101 -19.98 -19.44 7.30
C VAL A 101 -20.53 -20.75 6.76
N SER A 102 -19.73 -21.58 6.07
CA SER A 102 -20.18 -22.88 5.57
C SER A 102 -20.55 -23.86 6.69
N ARG A 103 -20.05 -23.62 7.90
CA ARG A 103 -20.39 -24.37 9.12
C ARG A 103 -21.52 -23.73 9.93
N GLY A 104 -22.17 -22.70 9.39
CA GLY A 104 -23.27 -21.99 10.07
C GLY A 104 -22.80 -20.87 11.01
N GLY A 105 -21.52 -20.48 10.97
CA GLY A 105 -21.00 -19.35 11.73
C GLY A 105 -21.38 -18.01 11.12
N SER A 106 -21.30 -16.92 11.91
CA SER A 106 -21.51 -15.55 11.45
C SER A 106 -20.26 -15.04 10.69
N LEU A 107 -20.48 -14.37 9.57
CA LEU A 107 -19.45 -13.68 8.79
C LEU A 107 -18.82 -12.54 9.60
N ALA A 108 -19.66 -11.80 10.34
CA ALA A 108 -19.19 -10.71 11.22
C ALA A 108 -18.23 -11.21 12.30
N ASP A 109 -18.53 -12.35 12.92
CA ASP A 109 -17.67 -12.92 13.95
C ASP A 109 -16.36 -13.46 13.36
N ALA A 110 -16.44 -14.07 12.17
CA ALA A 110 -15.24 -14.52 11.46
C ALA A 110 -14.30 -13.35 11.11
N PHE A 111 -14.83 -12.24 10.60
CA PHE A 111 -14.03 -11.04 10.32
C PHE A 111 -13.49 -10.40 11.58
N ARG A 112 -14.24 -10.37 12.68
CA ARG A 112 -13.80 -9.87 13.98
C ARG A 112 -12.67 -10.72 14.55
N ALA A 113 -12.79 -12.02 14.47
CA ALA A 113 -11.78 -12.96 14.96
C ALA A 113 -10.48 -12.90 14.16
N SER A 114 -10.53 -12.59 12.87
CA SER A 114 -9.33 -12.43 12.04
C SER A 114 -8.44 -11.27 12.47
N GLY A 115 -9.01 -10.19 13.02
CA GLY A 115 -8.31 -9.00 13.49
C GLY A 115 -7.55 -8.21 12.42
N VAL A 116 -7.68 -8.58 11.14
CA VAL A 116 -6.94 -7.93 10.03
C VAL A 116 -7.72 -6.83 9.34
N PHE A 117 -9.05 -6.81 9.46
CA PHE A 117 -9.91 -5.80 8.88
C PHE A 117 -10.19 -4.62 9.83
N PRO A 118 -10.50 -3.43 9.30
CA PRO A 118 -10.92 -2.31 10.13
C PRO A 118 -12.13 -2.67 10.99
N PRO A 119 -12.20 -2.20 12.25
CA PRO A 119 -13.26 -2.59 13.20
C PRO A 119 -14.69 -2.27 12.74
N ILE A 120 -14.85 -1.34 11.80
CA ILE A 120 -16.14 -0.99 11.25
C ILE A 120 -16.70 -2.08 10.33
N LEU A 121 -15.86 -2.80 9.57
CA LEU A 121 -16.31 -3.84 8.65
C LEU A 121 -17.10 -4.95 9.37
N PRO A 122 -16.59 -5.60 10.44
CA PRO A 122 -17.37 -6.61 11.16
C PRO A 122 -18.67 -6.07 11.77
N ARG A 123 -18.70 -4.78 12.15
CA ARG A 123 -19.93 -4.15 12.70
C ARG A 123 -21.00 -3.99 11.64
N VAL A 124 -20.62 -3.48 10.47
CA VAL A 124 -21.55 -3.28 9.36
C VAL A 124 -22.05 -4.63 8.83
N VAL A 125 -21.17 -5.63 8.73
CA VAL A 125 -21.53 -7.00 8.35
C VAL A 125 -22.53 -7.59 9.35
N ALA A 126 -22.33 -7.40 10.66
CA ALA A 126 -23.27 -7.87 11.68
C ALA A 126 -24.68 -7.27 11.50
N VAL A 127 -24.75 -5.96 11.20
CA VAL A 127 -26.04 -5.31 10.91
C VAL A 127 -26.67 -5.86 9.64
N GLY A 128 -25.85 -6.08 8.58
CA GLY A 128 -26.32 -6.68 7.33
C GLY A 128 -26.83 -8.11 7.48
N GLU A 129 -26.16 -8.94 8.29
CA GLU A 129 -26.61 -10.31 8.62
C GLU A 129 -27.96 -10.28 9.38
N GLN A 130 -28.12 -9.36 10.35
CA GLN A 130 -29.34 -9.25 11.14
C GLN A 130 -30.53 -8.69 10.36
N SER A 131 -30.27 -7.74 9.48
CA SER A 131 -31.33 -7.10 8.65
C SER A 131 -31.68 -7.91 7.40
N GLY A 132 -30.82 -8.86 7.01
CA GLY A 132 -30.93 -9.59 5.74
C GLY A 132 -30.48 -8.76 4.52
N ASP A 133 -29.94 -7.55 4.70
CA ASP A 133 -29.43 -6.70 3.63
C ASP A 133 -27.90 -6.53 3.73
N LEU A 134 -27.21 -7.65 3.63
CA LEU A 134 -25.76 -7.64 3.64
C LEU A 134 -25.18 -6.92 2.43
N SER A 135 -25.84 -7.02 1.28
CA SER A 135 -25.41 -6.35 0.04
C SER A 135 -25.41 -4.84 0.16
N GLY A 136 -26.51 -4.25 0.60
CA GLY A 136 -26.64 -2.79 0.79
C GLY A 136 -25.66 -2.27 1.83
N MET A 137 -25.50 -2.99 2.95
CA MET A 137 -24.55 -2.61 3.99
C MET A 137 -23.09 -2.62 3.51
N LEU A 138 -22.71 -3.63 2.71
CA LEU A 138 -21.36 -3.72 2.14
C LEU A 138 -21.12 -2.62 1.10
N THR A 139 -22.08 -2.31 0.25
CA THR A 139 -21.95 -1.22 -0.71
C THR A 139 -21.79 0.12 0.00
N GLY A 140 -22.60 0.40 1.00
CA GLY A 140 -22.52 1.66 1.77
C GLY A 140 -21.16 1.85 2.47
N ILE A 141 -20.57 0.78 3.00
CA ILE A 141 -19.22 0.90 3.58
C ILE A 141 -18.15 1.04 2.49
N ALA A 142 -18.31 0.42 1.34
CA ALA A 142 -17.40 0.61 0.21
C ALA A 142 -17.34 2.07 -0.21
N ASP A 143 -18.49 2.71 -0.43
CA ASP A 143 -18.59 4.13 -0.82
C ASP A 143 -17.95 5.04 0.22
N THR A 144 -18.20 4.80 1.51
CA THR A 144 -17.63 5.59 2.61
C THR A 144 -16.12 5.50 2.64
N TYR A 145 -15.56 4.30 2.49
CA TYR A 145 -14.10 4.09 2.50
C TYR A 145 -13.43 4.56 1.20
N GLU A 146 -14.13 4.52 0.06
CA GLU A 146 -13.64 5.06 -1.21
C GLU A 146 -13.40 6.56 -1.10
N GLU A 147 -14.35 7.31 -0.50
CA GLU A 147 -14.15 8.74 -0.21
C GLU A 147 -12.97 9.00 0.74
N GLU A 148 -12.79 8.16 1.78
CA GLU A 148 -11.65 8.29 2.69
C GLU A 148 -10.32 8.01 1.98
N VAL A 149 -10.27 7.01 1.11
CA VAL A 149 -9.11 6.69 0.27
C VAL A 149 -8.79 7.87 -0.64
N ALA A 150 -9.78 8.41 -1.35
CA ALA A 150 -9.61 9.55 -2.24
C ALA A 150 -9.07 10.78 -1.49
N ARG A 151 -9.63 11.10 -0.31
CA ARG A 151 -9.13 12.19 0.55
C ARG A 151 -7.68 11.96 1.01
N THR A 152 -7.34 10.73 1.38
CA THR A 152 -5.98 10.39 1.80
C THR A 152 -4.99 10.56 0.64
N ILE A 153 -5.34 10.10 -0.56
CA ILE A 153 -4.51 10.25 -1.77
C ILE A 153 -4.33 11.72 -2.12
N GLN A 154 -5.39 12.53 -2.06
CA GLN A 154 -5.32 13.98 -2.31
C GLN A 154 -4.38 14.67 -1.31
N ALA A 155 -4.49 14.34 -0.02
CA ALA A 155 -3.59 14.90 1.00
C ALA A 155 -2.12 14.52 0.76
N MET A 156 -1.85 13.28 0.36
CA MET A 156 -0.51 12.83 0.01
C MET A 156 0.03 13.56 -1.23
N THR A 157 -0.81 13.76 -2.24
CA THR A 157 -0.44 14.48 -3.47
C THR A 157 -0.17 15.96 -3.17
N ALA A 158 -1.01 16.60 -2.37
CA ALA A 158 -0.80 18.00 -1.96
C ALA A 158 0.50 18.19 -1.15
N ALA A 159 0.91 17.19 -0.38
CA ALA A 159 2.19 17.23 0.34
C ALA A 159 3.41 17.10 -0.57
N LEU A 160 3.27 16.60 -1.80
CA LEU A 160 4.39 16.51 -2.74
C LEU A 160 4.81 17.87 -3.28
N GLU A 161 3.90 18.82 -3.44
CA GLU A 161 4.19 20.14 -3.99
C GLU A 161 5.25 20.91 -3.16
N PRO A 162 5.09 21.09 -1.83
CA PRO A 162 6.13 21.70 -1.00
C PRO A 162 7.46 20.94 -1.02
N ILE A 163 7.42 19.60 -1.08
CA ILE A 163 8.64 18.79 -1.14
C ILE A 163 9.41 19.05 -2.44
N LEU A 164 8.71 19.14 -3.57
CA LEU A 164 9.31 19.44 -4.87
C LEU A 164 9.93 20.84 -4.88
N ILE A 165 9.25 21.85 -4.31
CA ILE A 165 9.77 23.20 -4.21
C ILE A 165 11.08 23.23 -3.40
N VAL A 166 11.09 22.57 -2.23
CA VAL A 166 12.30 22.49 -1.40
C VAL A 166 13.42 21.73 -2.13
N ALA A 167 13.11 20.63 -2.79
CA ALA A 167 14.10 19.86 -3.56
C ALA A 167 14.71 20.70 -4.69
N MET A 168 13.90 21.49 -5.42
CA MET A 168 14.37 22.40 -6.45
C MET A 168 15.24 23.53 -5.85
N ALA A 169 14.83 24.12 -4.72
CA ALA A 169 15.63 25.16 -4.03
C ALA A 169 17.00 24.63 -3.60
N VAL A 170 17.06 23.42 -3.05
CA VAL A 170 18.31 22.74 -2.68
C VAL A 170 19.17 22.49 -3.92
N MET A 171 18.60 22.02 -5.03
CA MET A 171 19.33 21.81 -6.28
C MET A 171 19.94 23.12 -6.79
N VAL A 172 19.16 24.19 -6.86
CA VAL A 172 19.62 25.52 -7.29
C VAL A 172 20.72 26.03 -6.36
N PHE A 173 20.57 25.87 -5.05
CA PHE A 173 21.60 26.23 -4.08
C PHE A 173 22.93 25.52 -4.37
N PHE A 174 22.93 24.22 -4.61
CA PHE A 174 24.15 23.47 -4.95
C PHE A 174 24.79 23.98 -6.26
N VAL A 175 23.99 24.30 -7.27
CA VAL A 175 24.50 24.85 -8.54
C VAL A 175 25.16 26.19 -8.31
N VAL A 176 24.52 27.09 -7.56
CA VAL A 176 25.08 28.42 -7.26
C VAL A 176 26.39 28.32 -6.47
N VAL A 177 26.43 27.48 -5.42
CA VAL A 177 27.64 27.24 -4.65
C VAL A 177 28.77 26.68 -5.51
N SER A 178 28.45 25.73 -6.40
CA SER A 178 29.45 25.14 -7.31
C SER A 178 30.08 26.15 -8.28
N ILE A 179 29.34 27.20 -8.64
CA ILE A 179 29.86 28.29 -9.50
C ILE A 179 30.63 29.32 -8.70
N LEU A 180 30.17 29.64 -7.49
CA LEU A 180 30.80 30.69 -6.66
C LEU A 180 32.12 30.22 -6.04
N LEU A 181 32.23 28.94 -5.63
CA LEU A 181 33.42 28.39 -4.98
C LEU A 181 34.72 28.64 -5.79
N PRO A 182 34.80 28.28 -7.09
CA PRO A 182 36.00 28.56 -7.90
C PRO A 182 36.29 30.04 -8.07
N ILE A 183 35.24 30.89 -8.13
CA ILE A 183 35.42 32.37 -8.27
C ILE A 183 36.04 32.94 -7.00
N PHE A 184 35.65 32.50 -5.84
CA PHE A 184 36.26 32.90 -4.57
C PHE A 184 37.73 32.47 -4.46
N GLU A 185 38.05 31.24 -4.88
CA GLU A 185 39.45 30.75 -4.89
C GLU A 185 40.34 31.56 -5.82
N LEU A 186 39.88 31.88 -7.03
CA LEU A 186 40.59 32.73 -7.97
C LEU A 186 40.83 34.15 -7.42
N ASN A 187 39.85 34.71 -6.73
CA ASN A 187 39.95 36.07 -6.17
C ASN A 187 40.93 36.14 -4.97
N GLN A 188 41.06 35.04 -4.21
CA GLN A 188 42.08 34.95 -3.15
C GLN A 188 43.50 34.85 -3.70
N LEU A 189 43.71 34.08 -4.79
CA LEU A 189 45.03 33.96 -5.44
C LEU A 189 45.51 35.27 -6.03
N VAL A 190 44.63 36.10 -6.60
CA VAL A 190 44.97 37.42 -7.15
C VAL A 190 45.30 38.43 -6.04
N ARG A 191 44.82 38.24 -4.81
CA ARG A 191 45.04 39.17 -3.69
C ARG A 191 46.28 38.84 -2.86
N SER A 192 46.85 37.64 -3.03
CA SER A 192 48.01 37.11 -2.32
C SER A 192 49.32 37.16 -3.14
N GLY A 193 49.30 37.59 -4.40
CA GLY A 193 50.44 37.83 -5.27
C GLY A 193 50.66 39.32 -5.53
#